data_b822f3df149a26ea697c80658b0f4545
#
_entry.id   b822f3df149a26ea697c80658b0f4545
#
_cell.length_a   1.000
_cell.length_b   1.000
_cell.length_c   1.000
_cell.angle_alpha   90.00
_cell.angle_beta   90.00
_cell.angle_gamma   90.00
#
_symmetry.space_group_name_H-M   'P 1'
#
loop_
_entity.id
_entity.type
_entity.pdbx_description
1 polymer ?
#
loop_
_entity_poly.entity_id
_entity_poly.type
_entity_poly.pdbx_seq_one_letter_code
_entity_poly.pdbx_strand_id
1 'polypeptide(L)'
;MCPKCGVSEGQVKAGMHGGSQRYKCSACRRRYTPEPSKRGYAPEVREQAVLLHAEGLKSGEIARRLGVNSQSVRNWLQRDGVVTASVAEKLDPAHSGKASSVPLGKRRATINDVAARAEVSRATVSNFLNDKGRMSESTRSRIQTAMDDLHFTPSALVRAIRRQRTRILGVFIFGLSSLDQNIGGSLAPHLLAGISEAGDVANHNLLLYTGWTQHADRHSALEYLDGHIDGLIWVAPPLHDATLERVAEAGLPVVALLTRHVPDGVGYVNVDNINGVARMVEMLVQQGHRRIAYIGSLHDSNFLDRRDGYRKGLEQARIEHDPRLEGIDDQTPDRVREPSFFQAMVDRWLLLDERPTAVIGGDDGWGMGVGKAFEAVGLRVPEDVSITGVNDTPDAQWILGGLTTINQPFRQMGILAVERLVAMIEGAPVEDCRITVTPEIIVRSSSREITP
;
A
#
# COMPACT_ATOMS: atom_id res chain seq x y z
N MET A 1 24.33 -43.67 15.58
CA MET A 1 23.19 -43.34 16.44
C MET A 1 21.91 -43.20 15.61
N CYS A 2 20.81 -43.83 16.03
CA CYS A 2 19.53 -43.69 15.33
C CYS A 2 18.90 -42.31 15.58
N PRO A 3 18.56 -41.51 14.55
CA PRO A 3 18.03 -40.16 14.74
C PRO A 3 16.62 -40.10 15.34
N LYS A 4 15.93 -41.23 15.51
CA LYS A 4 14.59 -41.31 16.12
C LYS A 4 14.60 -41.64 17.61
N CYS A 5 15.44 -42.59 18.03
CA CYS A 5 15.41 -43.12 19.38
C CYS A 5 16.76 -43.02 20.13
N GLY A 6 17.78 -42.40 19.52
CA GLY A 6 19.09 -42.18 20.13
C GLY A 6 19.98 -43.44 20.35
N VAL A 7 19.46 -44.65 20.06
CA VAL A 7 20.21 -45.90 20.28
C VAL A 7 21.35 -46.02 19.26
N SER A 8 22.57 -46.26 19.75
CA SER A 8 23.77 -46.41 18.92
C SER A 8 24.10 -47.86 18.57
N GLU A 9 23.66 -48.82 19.38
CA GLU A 9 23.89 -50.26 19.17
C GLU A 9 22.75 -50.95 18.43
N GLY A 10 23.02 -52.13 17.81
CA GLY A 10 22.00 -52.89 17.13
C GLY A 10 21.53 -52.31 15.77
N GLN A 11 22.42 -51.58 15.08
CA GLN A 11 22.13 -51.04 13.76
C GLN A 11 22.46 -52.06 12.67
N VAL A 12 21.48 -52.45 11.87
CA VAL A 12 21.65 -53.43 10.77
C VAL A 12 21.75 -52.70 9.43
N LYS A 13 22.72 -53.06 8.59
CA LYS A 13 22.85 -52.53 7.22
C LYS A 13 21.59 -52.87 6.42
N ALA A 14 20.97 -51.87 5.79
CA ALA A 14 19.68 -52.02 5.07
C ALA A 14 19.78 -51.61 3.61
N GLY A 15 20.93 -51.87 2.96
CA GLY A 15 21.20 -51.61 1.57
C GLY A 15 21.76 -50.19 1.31
N MET A 16 22.01 -49.91 0.03
CA MET A 16 22.54 -48.62 -0.44
C MET A 16 21.38 -47.78 -0.98
N HIS A 17 21.45 -46.49 -0.80
CA HIS A 17 20.52 -45.54 -1.41
C HIS A 17 21.28 -44.26 -1.79
N GLY A 18 21.32 -43.98 -3.08
CA GLY A 18 21.98 -42.78 -3.60
C GLY A 18 23.47 -42.68 -3.21
N GLY A 19 24.23 -43.77 -3.26
CA GLY A 19 25.64 -43.80 -2.93
C GLY A 19 25.98 -43.85 -1.43
N SER A 20 24.96 -43.80 -0.52
CA SER A 20 25.14 -43.84 0.92
C SER A 20 24.59 -45.10 1.54
N GLN A 21 25.29 -45.67 2.55
CA GLN A 21 24.84 -46.85 3.28
C GLN A 21 23.63 -46.51 4.18
N ARG A 22 22.53 -47.26 4.02
CA ARG A 22 21.37 -47.21 4.92
C ARG A 22 21.47 -48.21 6.03
N TYR A 23 20.90 -47.85 7.17
CA TYR A 23 20.79 -48.67 8.36
C TYR A 23 19.32 -48.81 8.79
N LYS A 24 19.03 -49.93 9.45
CA LYS A 24 17.74 -50.15 10.13
C LYS A 24 18.03 -50.29 11.60
N CYS A 25 17.39 -49.47 12.43
CA CYS A 25 17.50 -49.56 13.88
C CYS A 25 16.72 -50.78 14.40
N SER A 26 17.35 -51.66 15.19
CA SER A 26 16.72 -52.83 15.79
C SER A 26 15.66 -52.45 16.82
N ALA A 27 15.87 -51.35 17.56
CA ALA A 27 14.96 -50.89 18.61
C ALA A 27 13.66 -50.27 18.08
N CYS A 28 13.76 -49.32 17.15
CA CYS A 28 12.58 -48.63 16.64
C CYS A 28 12.20 -48.94 15.17
N ARG A 29 12.94 -49.89 14.57
CA ARG A 29 12.77 -50.39 13.17
C ARG A 29 12.87 -49.31 12.07
N ARG A 30 13.24 -48.06 12.39
CA ARG A 30 13.41 -46.98 11.41
C ARG A 30 14.63 -47.22 10.53
N ARG A 31 14.46 -47.03 9.22
CA ARG A 31 15.58 -46.98 8.26
C ARG A 31 16.08 -45.55 8.14
N TYR A 32 17.39 -45.33 8.18
CA TYR A 32 18.03 -44.02 8.11
C TYR A 32 19.40 -44.11 7.47
N THR A 33 19.93 -42.98 7.04
CA THR A 33 21.30 -42.81 6.53
C THR A 33 22.02 -41.91 7.54
N PRO A 34 23.12 -42.37 8.18
CA PRO A 34 23.81 -41.58 9.18
C PRO A 34 24.35 -40.23 8.67
N GLU A 35 24.87 -40.26 7.48
CA GLU A 35 25.34 -39.07 6.73
C GLU A 35 24.61 -38.99 5.40
N PRO A 36 23.47 -38.32 5.33
CA PRO A 36 22.82 -38.07 4.08
C PRO A 36 23.74 -37.14 3.27
N SER A 37 24.17 -37.56 2.08
CA SER A 37 24.82 -36.65 1.14
C SER A 37 23.95 -35.39 1.01
N LYS A 38 24.52 -34.20 1.13
CA LYS A 38 23.82 -32.93 0.93
C LYS A 38 23.25 -32.91 -0.49
N ARG A 39 22.05 -33.48 -0.65
CA ARG A 39 21.28 -33.43 -1.89
C ARG A 39 20.47 -32.15 -1.90
N GLY A 40 21.06 -31.09 -2.36
CA GLY A 40 20.42 -29.84 -2.71
C GLY A 40 21.21 -29.23 -3.84
N TYR A 41 20.53 -28.74 -4.83
CA TYR A 41 21.15 -27.81 -5.78
C TYR A 41 21.52 -26.54 -5.02
N ALA A 42 22.58 -25.86 -5.46
CA ALA A 42 23.02 -24.60 -4.87
C ALA A 42 21.86 -23.56 -4.93
N PRO A 43 21.75 -22.66 -3.92
CA PRO A 43 20.69 -21.64 -3.90
C PRO A 43 20.59 -20.85 -5.19
N GLU A 44 21.73 -20.52 -5.79
CA GLU A 44 21.85 -19.75 -7.04
C GLU A 44 21.17 -20.45 -8.23
N VAL A 45 21.23 -21.79 -8.28
CA VAL A 45 20.56 -22.59 -9.34
C VAL A 45 19.04 -22.52 -9.18
N ARG A 46 18.55 -22.42 -7.96
CA ARG A 46 17.13 -22.26 -7.69
C ARG A 46 16.64 -20.86 -8.07
N GLU A 47 17.37 -19.82 -7.71
CA GLU A 47 17.06 -18.44 -8.10
C GLU A 47 17.04 -18.30 -9.62
N GLN A 48 18.02 -18.88 -10.30
CA GLN A 48 18.10 -18.88 -11.75
C GLN A 48 16.93 -19.64 -12.41
N ALA A 49 16.43 -20.71 -11.77
CA ALA A 49 15.23 -21.41 -12.24
C ALA A 49 13.96 -20.55 -12.13
N VAL A 50 13.85 -19.74 -11.09
CA VAL A 50 12.74 -18.79 -10.88
C VAL A 50 12.78 -17.69 -11.93
N LEU A 51 13.96 -17.10 -12.18
CA LEU A 51 14.16 -16.08 -13.20
C LEU A 51 13.78 -16.58 -14.61
N LEU A 52 14.26 -17.78 -14.99
CA LEU A 52 13.94 -18.38 -16.29
C LEU A 52 12.43 -18.70 -16.44
N HIS A 53 11.77 -18.99 -15.33
CA HIS A 53 10.32 -19.18 -15.36
C HIS A 53 9.58 -17.86 -15.55
N ALA A 54 10.06 -16.78 -14.94
CA ALA A 54 9.55 -15.42 -15.12
C ALA A 54 9.70 -14.93 -16.57
N GLU A 55 10.75 -15.39 -17.27
CA GLU A 55 10.95 -15.17 -18.71
C GLU A 55 10.00 -16.00 -19.60
N GLY A 56 9.09 -16.79 -19.01
CA GLY A 56 8.08 -17.57 -19.72
C GLY A 56 8.52 -19.00 -20.09
N LEU A 57 9.68 -19.47 -19.66
CA LEU A 57 10.14 -20.83 -19.96
C LEU A 57 9.34 -21.87 -19.13
N LYS A 58 9.02 -23.00 -19.76
CA LYS A 58 8.35 -24.13 -19.07
C LYS A 58 9.35 -24.91 -18.20
N SER A 59 8.87 -25.51 -17.10
CA SER A 59 9.72 -26.24 -16.14
C SER A 59 10.62 -27.30 -16.77
N GLY A 60 10.21 -27.93 -17.87
CA GLY A 60 11.01 -28.90 -18.60
C GLY A 60 12.18 -28.27 -19.38
N GLU A 61 12.03 -27.07 -19.88
CA GLU A 61 13.06 -26.30 -20.59
C GLU A 61 14.09 -25.74 -19.62
N ILE A 62 13.61 -25.21 -18.49
CA ILE A 62 14.42 -24.75 -17.36
C ILE A 62 15.30 -25.89 -16.84
N ALA A 63 14.71 -27.06 -16.65
CA ALA A 63 15.42 -28.24 -16.18
C ALA A 63 16.56 -28.65 -17.12
N ARG A 64 16.34 -28.64 -18.43
CA ARG A 64 17.36 -28.92 -19.45
C ARG A 64 18.46 -27.85 -19.44
N ARG A 65 18.09 -26.57 -19.34
CA ARG A 65 19.04 -25.45 -19.40
C ARG A 65 19.96 -25.38 -18.17
N LEU A 66 19.44 -25.73 -16.99
CA LEU A 66 20.17 -25.72 -15.73
C LEU A 66 20.78 -27.08 -15.34
N GLY A 67 20.59 -28.13 -16.13
CA GLY A 67 21.07 -29.48 -15.83
C GLY A 67 20.47 -30.09 -14.56
N VAL A 68 19.21 -29.74 -14.23
CA VAL A 68 18.53 -30.15 -13.01
C VAL A 68 17.30 -31.02 -13.30
N ASN A 69 16.78 -31.70 -12.29
CA ASN A 69 15.56 -32.50 -12.45
C ASN A 69 14.34 -31.61 -12.59
N SER A 70 13.47 -31.89 -13.58
CA SER A 70 12.25 -31.12 -13.85
C SER A 70 11.26 -31.11 -12.69
N GLN A 71 11.25 -32.17 -11.85
CA GLN A 71 10.46 -32.20 -10.63
C GLN A 71 10.98 -31.25 -9.57
N SER A 72 12.32 -31.10 -9.47
CA SER A 72 12.94 -30.11 -8.58
C SER A 72 12.55 -28.69 -8.97
N VAL A 73 12.57 -28.37 -10.27
CA VAL A 73 12.12 -27.07 -10.79
C VAL A 73 10.64 -26.84 -10.43
N ARG A 74 9.76 -27.79 -10.67
CA ARG A 74 8.34 -27.68 -10.28
C ARG A 74 8.14 -27.45 -8.79
N ASN A 75 8.89 -28.16 -7.95
CA ASN A 75 8.82 -28.02 -6.49
C ASN A 75 9.34 -26.64 -6.03
N TRP A 76 10.34 -26.08 -6.71
CA TRP A 76 10.84 -24.73 -6.41
C TRP A 76 9.80 -23.68 -6.79
N LEU A 77 9.27 -23.73 -7.99
CA LEU A 77 8.24 -22.82 -8.48
C LEU A 77 6.95 -22.89 -7.63
N GLN A 78 6.59 -24.07 -7.14
CA GLN A 78 5.48 -24.23 -6.19
C GLN A 78 5.79 -23.63 -4.81
N ARG A 79 7.04 -23.71 -4.33
CA ARG A 79 7.43 -23.12 -3.03
C ARG A 79 7.54 -21.61 -3.09
N ASP A 80 7.99 -21.05 -4.20
CA ASP A 80 8.06 -19.61 -4.38
C ASP A 80 6.68 -19.01 -4.76
N GLY A 81 5.75 -19.85 -5.24
CA GLY A 81 4.31 -19.54 -5.38
C GLY A 81 3.50 -19.67 -4.08
N VAL A 82 4.11 -20.10 -2.98
CA VAL A 82 3.49 -20.37 -1.66
C VAL A 82 3.08 -19.08 -0.91
N VAL A 83 3.31 -17.90 -1.44
CA VAL A 83 2.63 -16.72 -0.87
C VAL A 83 1.10 -16.84 -0.97
N THR A 84 0.58 -17.56 -1.97
CA THR A 84 -0.86 -17.83 -2.09
C THR A 84 -1.35 -19.00 -1.22
N ALA A 85 -0.50 -19.99 -0.92
CA ALA A 85 -0.88 -21.15 -0.09
C ALA A 85 -0.77 -20.87 1.41
N SER A 86 0.17 -20.01 1.85
CA SER A 86 0.34 -19.70 3.28
C SER A 86 -0.77 -18.82 3.86
N VAL A 87 -1.49 -18.08 3.01
CA VAL A 87 -2.67 -17.32 3.43
C VAL A 87 -3.89 -18.22 3.59
N ALA A 88 -3.99 -19.28 2.77
CA ALA A 88 -5.06 -20.27 2.90
C ALA A 88 -4.87 -21.21 4.12
N GLU A 89 -3.64 -21.44 4.56
CA GLU A 89 -3.32 -22.36 5.66
C GLU A 89 -3.41 -21.70 7.06
N LYS A 90 -3.51 -20.36 7.12
CA LYS A 90 -3.72 -19.58 8.35
C LYS A 90 -5.19 -19.30 8.67
N LEU A 91 -6.11 -19.71 7.83
CA LEU A 91 -7.54 -19.69 8.09
C LEU A 91 -7.95 -21.05 8.67
N ASP A 92 -7.86 -21.15 9.97
CA ASP A 92 -8.40 -22.10 10.96
C ASP A 92 -8.71 -23.54 10.49
N PRO A 93 -7.98 -24.58 10.98
CA PRO A 93 -8.21 -25.99 10.67
C PRO A 93 -9.43 -26.63 11.36
N ALA A 94 -10.26 -25.87 12.07
CA ALA A 94 -11.43 -26.43 12.80
C ALA A 94 -12.65 -26.77 11.91
N HIS A 95 -12.60 -26.52 10.60
CA HIS A 95 -13.68 -26.84 9.65
C HIS A 95 -13.25 -27.80 8.55
N SER A 96 -12.43 -28.80 8.84
CA SER A 96 -12.24 -29.95 7.94
C SER A 96 -13.42 -30.93 8.00
N GLY A 97 -14.63 -30.41 7.89
CA GLY A 97 -15.78 -31.16 7.42
C GLY A 97 -15.60 -31.39 5.94
N LYS A 98 -15.56 -32.68 5.52
CA LYS A 98 -15.55 -33.21 4.16
C LYS A 98 -15.77 -32.15 3.09
N ALA A 99 -14.75 -31.91 2.24
CA ALA A 99 -14.94 -31.15 1.01
C ALA A 99 -16.12 -31.77 0.27
N SER A 100 -17.32 -31.26 0.53
CA SER A 100 -18.42 -31.43 -0.39
C SER A 100 -17.95 -30.72 -1.64
N SER A 101 -17.72 -31.49 -2.69
CA SER A 101 -17.61 -30.98 -4.05
C SER A 101 -18.80 -30.04 -4.25
N VAL A 102 -18.55 -28.71 -4.08
CA VAL A 102 -19.48 -27.70 -4.54
C VAL A 102 -19.59 -28.00 -6.04
N PRO A 103 -20.77 -28.40 -6.54
CA PRO A 103 -20.91 -28.66 -7.96
C PRO A 103 -20.53 -27.38 -8.68
N LEU A 104 -19.57 -27.44 -9.59
CA LEU A 104 -19.22 -26.31 -10.47
C LEU A 104 -20.53 -25.91 -11.16
N GLY A 105 -21.11 -24.81 -10.66
CA GLY A 105 -22.03 -23.97 -11.36
C GLY A 105 -23.36 -24.61 -11.80
N LYS A 106 -24.40 -24.39 -11.02
CA LYS A 106 -25.67 -24.05 -11.70
C LYS A 106 -25.32 -22.87 -12.62
N ARG A 107 -25.43 -23.12 -13.95
CA ARG A 107 -25.26 -22.09 -14.99
C ARG A 107 -26.05 -20.85 -14.56
N ARG A 108 -25.40 -19.70 -14.38
CA ARG A 108 -26.09 -18.44 -14.04
C ARG A 108 -27.16 -18.19 -15.09
N ALA A 109 -28.38 -17.92 -14.65
CA ALA A 109 -29.47 -17.58 -15.56
C ALA A 109 -29.05 -16.39 -16.46
N THR A 110 -29.44 -16.46 -17.70
CA THR A 110 -29.14 -15.45 -18.74
C THR A 110 -30.40 -14.64 -19.05
N ILE A 111 -30.23 -13.52 -19.75
CA ILE A 111 -31.36 -12.73 -20.25
C ILE A 111 -32.29 -13.52 -21.14
N ASN A 112 -31.77 -14.56 -21.83
CA ASN A 112 -32.57 -15.47 -22.67
C ASN A 112 -33.44 -16.39 -21.81
N ASP A 113 -32.92 -16.84 -20.66
CA ASP A 113 -33.68 -17.69 -19.73
C ASP A 113 -34.83 -16.90 -19.10
N VAL A 114 -34.59 -15.61 -18.75
CA VAL A 114 -35.63 -14.69 -18.27
C VAL A 114 -36.69 -14.42 -19.33
N ALA A 115 -36.27 -14.20 -20.59
CA ALA A 115 -37.18 -13.97 -21.69
C ALA A 115 -38.08 -15.20 -21.95
N ALA A 116 -37.52 -16.39 -21.93
CA ALA A 116 -38.26 -17.64 -22.07
C ALA A 116 -39.23 -17.86 -20.91
N ARG A 117 -38.80 -17.62 -19.65
CA ARG A 117 -39.60 -17.78 -18.43
C ARG A 117 -40.75 -16.77 -18.32
N ALA A 118 -40.52 -15.54 -18.79
CA ALA A 118 -41.52 -14.47 -18.82
C ALA A 118 -42.39 -14.48 -20.08
N GLU A 119 -42.14 -15.39 -21.04
CA GLU A 119 -42.83 -15.48 -22.34
C GLU A 119 -42.82 -14.17 -23.11
N VAL A 120 -41.65 -13.53 -23.17
CA VAL A 120 -41.40 -12.28 -23.94
C VAL A 120 -40.14 -12.36 -24.76
N SER A 121 -39.95 -11.42 -25.69
CA SER A 121 -38.71 -11.35 -26.45
C SER A 121 -37.52 -10.93 -25.56
N ARG A 122 -36.29 -11.32 -25.94
CA ARG A 122 -35.06 -10.81 -25.35
C ARG A 122 -35.01 -9.28 -25.37
N ALA A 123 -35.50 -8.67 -26.44
CA ALA A 123 -35.57 -7.21 -26.57
C ALA A 123 -36.50 -6.58 -25.54
N THR A 124 -37.63 -7.24 -25.22
CA THR A 124 -38.57 -6.79 -24.18
C THR A 124 -37.93 -6.81 -22.81
N VAL A 125 -37.23 -7.90 -22.44
CA VAL A 125 -36.48 -7.96 -21.18
C VAL A 125 -35.36 -6.90 -21.14
N SER A 126 -34.64 -6.71 -22.25
CA SER A 126 -33.63 -5.67 -22.37
C SER A 126 -34.21 -4.27 -22.18
N ASN A 127 -35.40 -4.01 -22.73
CA ASN A 127 -36.07 -2.72 -22.55
C ASN A 127 -36.53 -2.52 -21.09
N PHE A 128 -37.04 -3.56 -20.44
CA PHE A 128 -37.37 -3.57 -19.02
C PHE A 128 -36.17 -3.21 -18.15
N LEU A 129 -35.05 -3.89 -18.37
CA LEU A 129 -33.81 -3.66 -17.61
C LEU A 129 -33.19 -2.26 -17.79
N ASN A 130 -33.56 -1.58 -18.88
CA ASN A 130 -33.04 -0.26 -19.22
C ASN A 130 -34.10 0.86 -19.07
N ASP A 131 -35.28 0.53 -18.52
CA ASP A 131 -36.42 1.43 -18.39
C ASP A 131 -36.79 2.17 -19.70
N LYS A 132 -36.63 1.46 -20.84
CA LYS A 132 -36.91 1.99 -22.18
C LYS A 132 -38.21 1.45 -22.74
N GLY A 133 -38.97 2.36 -23.32
CA GLY A 133 -40.23 2.03 -24.01
C GLY A 133 -41.43 1.87 -23.07
N ARG A 134 -42.64 2.01 -23.67
CA ARG A 134 -43.90 1.76 -22.95
C ARG A 134 -44.13 0.26 -22.84
N MET A 135 -44.36 -0.19 -21.63
CA MET A 135 -44.62 -1.59 -21.33
C MET A 135 -45.86 -1.69 -20.43
N SER A 136 -46.73 -2.68 -20.67
CA SER A 136 -47.87 -2.92 -19.81
C SER A 136 -47.41 -3.39 -18.40
N GLU A 137 -48.18 -3.05 -17.37
CA GLU A 137 -47.86 -3.47 -16.00
C GLU A 137 -47.85 -4.99 -15.86
N SER A 138 -48.72 -5.70 -16.59
CA SER A 138 -48.71 -7.17 -16.61
C SER A 138 -47.44 -7.75 -17.20
N THR A 139 -46.87 -7.13 -18.25
CA THR A 139 -45.56 -7.55 -18.81
C THR A 139 -44.42 -7.24 -17.87
N ARG A 140 -44.44 -6.11 -17.20
CA ARG A 140 -43.44 -5.71 -16.20
C ARG A 140 -43.39 -6.71 -15.04
N SER A 141 -44.58 -7.05 -14.49
CA SER A 141 -44.71 -8.02 -13.41
C SER A 141 -44.23 -9.42 -13.80
N ARG A 142 -44.55 -9.91 -15.00
CA ARG A 142 -44.07 -11.22 -15.49
C ARG A 142 -42.53 -11.26 -15.58
N ILE A 143 -41.90 -10.21 -16.08
CA ILE A 143 -40.46 -10.14 -16.18
C ILE A 143 -39.82 -10.12 -14.79
N GLN A 144 -40.34 -9.33 -13.86
CA GLN A 144 -39.87 -9.27 -12.49
C GLN A 144 -39.96 -10.63 -11.80
N THR A 145 -41.13 -11.29 -11.88
CA THR A 145 -41.31 -12.65 -11.33
C THR A 145 -40.33 -13.64 -11.92
N ALA A 146 -40.12 -13.59 -13.23
CA ALA A 146 -39.16 -14.48 -13.90
C ALA A 146 -37.73 -14.25 -13.47
N MET A 147 -37.35 -13.00 -13.21
CA MET A 147 -36.02 -12.65 -12.66
C MET A 147 -35.85 -13.17 -11.24
N ASP A 148 -36.85 -13.02 -10.39
CA ASP A 148 -36.83 -13.48 -9.01
C ASP A 148 -36.76 -15.02 -8.94
N ASP A 149 -37.60 -15.72 -9.71
CA ASP A 149 -37.62 -17.19 -9.81
C ASP A 149 -36.27 -17.79 -10.26
N LEU A 150 -35.61 -17.11 -11.20
CA LEU A 150 -34.36 -17.56 -11.78
C LEU A 150 -33.13 -17.00 -11.02
N HIS A 151 -33.35 -16.21 -9.96
CA HIS A 151 -32.28 -15.46 -9.27
C HIS A 151 -31.38 -14.72 -10.26
N PHE A 152 -31.99 -14.15 -11.31
CA PHE A 152 -31.28 -13.46 -12.37
C PHE A 152 -30.89 -12.06 -11.93
N THR A 153 -29.60 -11.84 -11.85
CA THR A 153 -29.03 -10.49 -11.67
C THR A 153 -28.38 -10.06 -12.97
N PRO A 154 -28.79 -8.92 -13.57
CA PRO A 154 -28.14 -8.40 -14.77
C PRO A 154 -26.64 -8.23 -14.55
N SER A 155 -25.81 -8.75 -15.49
CA SER A 155 -24.36 -8.59 -15.40
C SER A 155 -23.97 -7.12 -15.34
N ALA A 156 -23.19 -6.74 -14.33
CA ALA A 156 -22.64 -5.39 -14.21
C ALA A 156 -21.82 -5.01 -15.46
N LEU A 157 -21.09 -5.97 -16.01
CA LEU A 157 -20.29 -5.79 -17.23
C LEU A 157 -21.15 -5.43 -18.44
N VAL A 158 -22.29 -6.08 -18.64
CA VAL A 158 -23.22 -5.78 -19.74
C VAL A 158 -23.87 -4.39 -19.57
N ARG A 159 -24.11 -3.99 -18.33
CA ARG A 159 -24.61 -2.64 -18.02
C ARG A 159 -23.55 -1.59 -18.28
N ALA A 160 -22.30 -1.82 -17.90
CA ALA A 160 -21.17 -0.96 -18.11
C ALA A 160 -20.90 -0.71 -19.59
N ILE A 161 -20.85 -1.76 -20.42
CA ILE A 161 -20.65 -1.66 -21.88
C ILE A 161 -21.72 -0.80 -22.55
N ARG A 162 -22.97 -0.84 -22.05
CA ARG A 162 -24.08 -0.04 -22.62
C ARG A 162 -24.15 1.40 -22.13
N ARG A 163 -23.69 1.67 -20.91
CA ARG A 163 -23.71 3.00 -20.29
C ARG A 163 -22.41 3.75 -20.52
N GLN A 164 -21.39 3.11 -21.07
CA GLN A 164 -20.01 3.63 -21.16
C GLN A 164 -19.43 4.05 -19.80
N ARG A 165 -20.00 3.56 -18.70
CA ARG A 165 -19.58 3.83 -17.32
C ARG A 165 -19.78 2.59 -16.46
N THR A 166 -18.76 2.26 -15.68
CA THR A 166 -18.75 1.10 -14.78
C THR A 166 -19.34 1.42 -13.41
N ARG A 167 -19.29 2.68 -13.01
CA ARG A 167 -19.52 3.18 -11.65
C ARG A 167 -18.56 2.52 -10.65
N ILE A 168 -17.33 2.31 -11.07
CA ILE A 168 -16.25 1.81 -10.22
C ILE A 168 -15.12 2.82 -10.29
N LEU A 169 -14.67 3.28 -9.13
CA LEU A 169 -13.47 4.08 -8.97
C LEU A 169 -12.33 3.17 -8.54
N GLY A 170 -11.21 3.23 -9.25
CA GLY A 170 -9.98 2.60 -8.82
C GLY A 170 -9.35 3.37 -7.67
N VAL A 171 -8.75 2.67 -6.73
CA VAL A 171 -7.95 3.26 -5.66
C VAL A 171 -6.61 2.52 -5.60
N PHE A 172 -5.53 3.22 -5.86
CA PHE A 172 -4.18 2.70 -5.71
C PHE A 172 -3.47 3.44 -4.59
N ILE A 173 -2.95 2.70 -3.61
CA ILE A 173 -2.21 3.26 -2.47
C ILE A 173 -0.78 2.74 -2.53
N PHE A 174 0.16 3.66 -2.76
CA PHE A 174 1.58 3.33 -2.75
C PHE A 174 1.99 2.82 -1.36
N GLY A 175 2.69 1.67 -1.32
CA GLY A 175 3.15 1.09 -0.07
C GLY A 175 2.07 0.45 0.81
N LEU A 176 0.86 0.17 0.28
CA LEU A 176 -0.21 -0.50 1.04
C LEU A 176 0.22 -1.87 1.60
N SER A 177 1.12 -2.58 0.92
CA SER A 177 1.68 -3.86 1.37
C SER A 177 2.64 -3.72 2.55
N SER A 178 3.12 -2.51 2.85
CA SER A 178 4.02 -2.18 3.96
C SER A 178 3.26 -1.67 5.19
N LEU A 179 1.94 -1.80 5.25
CA LEU A 179 1.08 -1.32 6.35
C LEU A 179 1.47 -1.87 7.72
N ASP A 180 2.26 -2.94 7.74
CA ASP A 180 2.67 -3.63 8.97
C ASP A 180 3.87 -2.95 9.66
N GLN A 181 4.54 -1.99 9.03
CA GLN A 181 5.83 -1.56 9.54
C GLN A 181 6.06 -0.06 9.72
N ASN A 182 5.29 0.87 9.17
CA ASN A 182 5.46 2.31 9.50
C ASN A 182 4.52 3.22 8.70
N ILE A 183 4.02 4.28 9.32
CA ILE A 183 3.49 5.55 8.81
C ILE A 183 2.35 5.46 7.77
N GLY A 184 2.45 4.63 6.73
CA GLY A 184 1.35 4.38 5.80
C GLY A 184 0.16 3.67 6.47
N GLY A 185 0.40 2.86 7.50
CA GLY A 185 -0.64 2.13 8.22
C GLY A 185 -1.64 3.00 8.97
N SER A 186 -1.21 4.15 9.47
CA SER A 186 -2.09 5.06 10.22
C SER A 186 -2.88 6.02 9.31
N LEU A 187 -2.40 6.32 8.10
CA LEU A 187 -3.04 7.25 7.17
C LEU A 187 -4.08 6.58 6.28
N ALA A 188 -3.77 5.39 5.77
CA ALA A 188 -4.61 4.67 4.82
C ALA A 188 -6.04 4.40 5.32
N PRO A 189 -6.29 4.00 6.58
CA PRO A 189 -7.64 3.82 7.08
C PRO A 189 -8.48 5.09 7.03
N HIS A 190 -7.92 6.24 7.39
CA HIS A 190 -8.63 7.52 7.39
C HIS A 190 -8.93 8.00 5.97
N LEU A 191 -7.98 7.89 5.05
CA LEU A 191 -8.18 8.18 3.64
C LEU A 191 -9.26 7.28 3.03
N LEU A 192 -9.15 5.96 3.24
CA LEU A 192 -10.11 4.98 2.72
C LEU A 192 -11.51 5.20 3.30
N ALA A 193 -11.64 5.58 4.56
CA ALA A 193 -12.94 5.92 5.16
C ALA A 193 -13.59 7.10 4.41
N GLY A 194 -12.84 8.16 4.14
CA GLY A 194 -13.35 9.30 3.37
C GLY A 194 -13.68 8.95 1.91
N ILE A 195 -12.81 8.18 1.26
CA ILE A 195 -13.02 7.70 -0.11
C ILE A 195 -14.28 6.83 -0.18
N SER A 196 -14.46 5.91 0.79
CA SER A 196 -15.64 5.02 0.83
C SER A 196 -16.94 5.81 1.03
N GLU A 197 -16.96 6.73 1.99
CA GLU A 197 -18.12 7.58 2.27
C GLU A 197 -18.55 8.39 1.05
N ALA A 198 -17.61 9.07 0.40
CA ALA A 198 -17.92 9.87 -0.78
C ALA A 198 -18.26 8.99 -2.00
N GLY A 199 -17.65 7.81 -2.12
CA GLY A 199 -17.99 6.81 -3.12
C GLY A 199 -19.45 6.35 -3.02
N ASP A 200 -19.91 6.06 -1.80
CA ASP A 200 -21.30 5.70 -1.53
C ASP A 200 -22.25 6.83 -1.90
N VAL A 201 -21.98 8.07 -1.49
CA VAL A 201 -22.77 9.25 -1.83
C VAL A 201 -22.85 9.46 -3.35
N ALA A 202 -21.71 9.30 -4.04
CA ALA A 202 -21.63 9.41 -5.50
C ALA A 202 -22.15 8.17 -6.24
N ASN A 203 -22.61 7.13 -5.51
CA ASN A 203 -23.10 5.87 -6.07
C ASN A 203 -22.06 5.18 -6.97
N HIS A 204 -20.81 5.13 -6.48
CA HIS A 204 -19.70 4.42 -7.07
C HIS A 204 -19.16 3.33 -6.12
N ASN A 205 -18.82 2.19 -6.69
CA ASN A 205 -18.08 1.15 -5.97
C ASN A 205 -16.58 1.45 -6.03
N LEU A 206 -15.81 0.88 -5.12
CA LEU A 206 -14.36 1.01 -5.08
C LEU A 206 -13.68 -0.29 -5.52
N LEU A 207 -12.66 -0.20 -6.34
CA LEU A 207 -11.74 -1.27 -6.68
C LEU A 207 -10.35 -0.92 -6.14
N LEU A 208 -9.92 -1.65 -5.11
CA LEU A 208 -8.61 -1.44 -4.51
C LEU A 208 -7.55 -2.25 -5.27
N TYR A 209 -6.56 -1.55 -5.81
CA TYR A 209 -5.39 -2.15 -6.44
C TYR A 209 -4.31 -2.40 -5.38
N THR A 210 -3.90 -3.65 -5.20
CA THR A 210 -2.98 -4.09 -4.12
C THR A 210 -1.62 -4.57 -4.62
N GLY A 211 -1.34 -4.44 -5.90
CA GLY A 211 -0.26 -5.15 -6.59
C GLY A 211 1.14 -4.54 -6.50
N TRP A 212 1.43 -3.62 -5.57
CA TRP A 212 2.79 -3.08 -5.47
C TRP A 212 3.70 -4.01 -4.68
N THR A 213 4.42 -4.87 -5.40
CA THR A 213 5.65 -5.51 -4.92
C THR A 213 6.83 -4.66 -5.38
N GLN A 214 7.98 -4.74 -4.73
CA GLN A 214 9.25 -4.01 -4.95
C GLN A 214 9.79 -3.95 -6.41
N HIS A 215 8.98 -4.27 -7.39
CA HIS A 215 9.29 -4.24 -8.80
C HIS A 215 8.34 -3.27 -9.50
N ALA A 216 8.69 -1.98 -9.45
CA ALA A 216 7.99 -0.88 -10.14
C ALA A 216 7.74 -1.16 -11.64
N ASP A 217 8.51 -2.06 -12.24
CA ASP A 217 8.42 -2.43 -13.65
C ASP A 217 7.21 -3.31 -14.01
N ARG A 218 6.42 -3.78 -13.04
CA ARG A 218 5.35 -4.76 -13.28
C ARG A 218 3.95 -4.19 -13.35
N HIS A 219 3.72 -2.94 -12.92
CA HIS A 219 2.43 -2.29 -13.12
C HIS A 219 2.38 -1.71 -14.51
N SER A 220 1.76 -2.47 -15.42
CA SER A 220 1.42 -1.94 -16.72
C SER A 220 0.28 -0.95 -16.56
N ALA A 221 0.40 0.24 -17.13
CA ALA A 221 -0.72 1.17 -17.24
C ALA A 221 -1.98 0.50 -17.82
N LEU A 222 -1.81 -0.60 -18.57
CA LEU A 222 -2.91 -1.41 -19.12
C LEU A 222 -3.84 -2.01 -18.06
N GLU A 223 -3.37 -2.27 -16.82
CA GLU A 223 -4.23 -2.77 -15.74
C GLU A 223 -5.30 -1.75 -15.32
N TYR A 224 -5.01 -0.46 -15.49
CA TYR A 224 -5.94 0.63 -15.17
C TYR A 224 -6.79 1.04 -16.38
N LEU A 225 -6.35 0.68 -17.60
CA LEU A 225 -6.95 1.09 -18.87
C LEU A 225 -7.83 0.00 -19.51
N ASP A 226 -8.08 -1.09 -18.82
CA ASP A 226 -8.86 -2.23 -19.32
C ASP A 226 -10.39 -1.99 -19.35
N GLY A 227 -10.84 -0.81 -18.89
CA GLY A 227 -12.24 -0.39 -18.88
C GLY A 227 -13.04 -0.90 -17.68
N HIS A 228 -12.41 -1.40 -16.62
CA HIS A 228 -13.09 -1.81 -15.39
C HIS A 228 -13.41 -0.64 -14.45
N ILE A 229 -12.72 0.49 -14.57
CA ILE A 229 -12.90 1.68 -13.75
C ILE A 229 -13.24 2.89 -14.61
N ASP A 230 -13.96 3.84 -14.04
CA ASP A 230 -14.30 5.11 -14.70
C ASP A 230 -13.27 6.22 -14.40
N GLY A 231 -12.46 6.02 -13.36
CA GLY A 231 -11.39 6.91 -12.94
C GLY A 231 -10.58 6.32 -11.80
N LEU A 232 -9.46 6.94 -11.47
CA LEU A 232 -8.47 6.43 -10.55
C LEU A 232 -8.08 7.46 -9.50
N ILE A 233 -8.08 7.07 -8.22
CA ILE A 233 -7.45 7.78 -7.12
C ILE A 233 -6.08 7.17 -6.89
N TRP A 234 -5.03 7.96 -7.01
CA TRP A 234 -3.64 7.55 -6.83
C TRP A 234 -3.07 8.18 -5.56
N VAL A 235 -2.84 7.38 -4.53
CA VAL A 235 -2.40 7.88 -3.22
C VAL A 235 -0.89 7.79 -3.11
N ALA A 236 -0.27 8.91 -2.77
CA ALA A 236 1.17 9.07 -2.55
C ALA A 236 2.04 8.53 -3.70
N PRO A 237 1.81 8.98 -4.97
CA PRO A 237 2.66 8.56 -6.08
C PRO A 237 4.12 8.94 -5.83
N PRO A 238 5.07 8.10 -6.27
CA PRO A 238 6.47 8.50 -6.34
C PRO A 238 6.68 9.74 -7.20
N LEU A 239 7.77 10.46 -6.97
CA LEU A 239 8.20 11.50 -7.89
C LEU A 239 8.49 10.88 -9.28
N HIS A 240 7.97 11.50 -10.34
CA HIS A 240 8.16 11.02 -11.73
C HIS A 240 7.63 9.59 -11.97
N ASP A 241 6.40 9.32 -11.53
CA ASP A 241 5.74 8.03 -11.76
C ASP A 241 5.34 7.87 -13.24
N ALA A 242 6.14 7.13 -13.99
CA ALA A 242 5.90 6.87 -15.41
C ALA A 242 4.58 6.12 -15.67
N THR A 243 4.03 5.40 -14.71
CA THR A 243 2.73 4.72 -14.86
C THR A 243 1.61 5.73 -14.74
N LEU A 244 1.70 6.66 -13.80
CA LEU A 244 0.74 7.76 -13.65
C LEU A 244 0.72 8.64 -14.89
N GLU A 245 1.89 8.97 -15.46
CA GLU A 245 2.00 9.73 -16.71
C GLU A 245 1.26 9.03 -17.86
N ARG A 246 1.51 7.73 -18.07
CA ARG A 246 0.86 6.95 -19.13
C ARG A 246 -0.65 6.82 -18.95
N VAL A 247 -1.12 6.69 -17.72
CA VAL A 247 -2.55 6.61 -17.43
C VAL A 247 -3.24 7.92 -17.73
N ALA A 248 -2.60 9.04 -17.38
CA ALA A 248 -3.08 10.38 -17.70
C ALA A 248 -3.10 10.65 -19.21
N GLU A 249 -2.02 10.30 -19.93
CA GLU A 249 -1.92 10.44 -21.40
C GLU A 249 -3.00 9.62 -22.12
N ALA A 250 -3.38 8.46 -21.57
CA ALA A 250 -4.46 7.64 -22.13
C ALA A 250 -5.86 8.21 -21.88
N GLY A 251 -5.99 9.31 -21.14
CA GLY A 251 -7.24 10.01 -20.90
C GLY A 251 -8.14 9.42 -19.83
N LEU A 252 -7.65 8.50 -19.00
CA LEU A 252 -8.39 8.08 -17.80
C LEU A 252 -8.37 9.22 -16.78
N PRO A 253 -9.53 9.66 -16.25
CA PRO A 253 -9.57 10.65 -15.17
C PRO A 253 -8.78 10.16 -13.94
N VAL A 254 -7.85 10.97 -13.45
CA VAL A 254 -7.03 10.65 -12.26
C VAL A 254 -6.99 11.82 -11.31
N VAL A 255 -7.15 11.53 -10.02
CA VAL A 255 -6.88 12.46 -8.92
C VAL A 255 -5.81 11.86 -8.03
N ALA A 256 -4.68 12.55 -7.89
CA ALA A 256 -3.62 12.18 -6.96
C ALA A 256 -3.91 12.73 -5.55
N LEU A 257 -3.64 11.90 -4.54
CA LEU A 257 -3.71 12.30 -3.13
C LEU A 257 -2.31 12.39 -2.54
N LEU A 258 -2.11 13.31 -1.62
CA LEU A 258 -0.86 13.51 -0.90
C LEU A 258 0.31 13.88 -1.82
N THR A 259 0.04 14.61 -2.88
CA THR A 259 1.03 15.24 -3.75
C THR A 259 0.39 16.38 -4.54
N ARG A 260 1.17 17.36 -4.93
CA ARG A 260 0.84 18.38 -5.93
C ARG A 260 1.74 18.30 -7.17
N HIS A 261 2.74 17.44 -7.10
CA HIS A 261 3.69 17.18 -8.18
C HIS A 261 3.11 16.09 -9.09
N VAL A 262 2.26 16.52 -10.01
CA VAL A 262 1.51 15.63 -10.91
C VAL A 262 1.72 16.02 -12.36
N PRO A 263 1.59 15.06 -13.30
CA PRO A 263 1.57 15.36 -14.73
C PRO A 263 0.40 16.26 -15.14
N ASP A 264 0.50 16.82 -16.34
CA ASP A 264 -0.64 17.49 -16.95
C ASP A 264 -1.82 16.52 -17.10
N GLY A 265 -3.05 17.03 -16.95
CA GLY A 265 -4.26 16.20 -17.03
C GLY A 265 -4.62 15.47 -15.74
N VAL A 266 -3.80 15.53 -14.68
CA VAL A 266 -4.07 14.93 -13.37
C VAL A 266 -4.56 16.00 -12.39
N GLY A 267 -5.70 15.75 -11.74
CA GLY A 267 -6.16 16.49 -10.57
C GLY A 267 -5.38 16.09 -9.31
N TYR A 268 -5.43 16.91 -8.26
CA TYR A 268 -4.86 16.50 -6.99
C TYR A 268 -5.62 17.04 -5.78
N VAL A 269 -5.47 16.35 -4.67
CA VAL A 269 -5.82 16.88 -3.34
C VAL A 269 -4.59 16.73 -2.44
N ASN A 270 -4.01 17.85 -2.05
CA ASN A 270 -2.85 17.90 -1.17
C ASN A 270 -3.05 18.94 -0.05
N VAL A 271 -2.21 18.87 0.96
CA VAL A 271 -2.10 19.87 2.01
C VAL A 271 -1.06 20.92 1.61
N ASP A 272 -1.26 22.17 2.04
CA ASP A 272 -0.25 23.22 1.91
C ASP A 272 0.93 22.97 2.84
N ASN A 273 1.79 22.02 2.44
CA ASN A 273 2.96 21.60 3.20
C ASN A 273 3.95 22.76 3.40
N ILE A 274 4.13 23.60 2.38
CA ILE A 274 5.09 24.72 2.43
C ILE A 274 4.66 25.73 3.49
N ASN A 275 3.44 26.26 3.39
CA ASN A 275 2.97 27.26 4.35
C ASN A 275 2.68 26.64 5.73
N GLY A 276 2.27 25.35 5.77
CA GLY A 276 2.07 24.64 7.03
C GLY A 276 3.35 24.58 7.87
N VAL A 277 4.46 24.15 7.25
CA VAL A 277 5.76 24.07 7.95
C VAL A 277 6.35 25.46 8.20
N ALA A 278 6.17 26.41 7.29
CA ALA A 278 6.61 27.80 7.54
C ALA A 278 5.92 28.39 8.79
N ARG A 279 4.62 28.12 8.99
CA ARG A 279 3.91 28.53 10.23
C ARG A 279 4.38 27.76 11.47
N MET A 280 4.80 26.49 11.31
CA MET A 280 5.41 25.74 12.42
C MET A 280 6.73 26.39 12.85
N VAL A 281 7.58 26.81 11.90
CA VAL A 281 8.79 27.58 12.20
C VAL A 281 8.43 28.89 12.91
N GLU A 282 7.45 29.63 12.40
CA GLU A 282 6.99 30.90 13.03
C GLU A 282 6.56 30.67 14.49
N MET A 283 5.76 29.63 14.77
CA MET A 283 5.34 29.26 16.11
C MET A 283 6.55 28.98 17.03
N LEU A 284 7.52 28.21 16.57
CA LEU A 284 8.74 27.92 17.35
C LEU A 284 9.57 29.18 17.59
N VAL A 285 9.62 30.09 16.62
CA VAL A 285 10.29 31.41 16.77
C VAL A 285 9.58 32.28 17.80
N GLN A 286 8.25 32.27 17.83
CA GLN A 286 7.45 32.97 18.87
C GLN A 286 7.68 32.34 20.25
N GLN A 287 7.96 31.06 20.35
CA GLN A 287 8.37 30.36 21.56
C GLN A 287 9.83 30.61 21.96
N GLY A 288 10.55 31.47 21.24
CA GLY A 288 11.93 31.87 21.56
C GLY A 288 13.03 31.11 20.85
N HIS A 289 12.68 30.04 20.09
CA HIS A 289 13.67 29.25 19.38
C HIS A 289 14.33 30.02 18.23
N ARG A 290 15.65 29.89 18.11
CA ARG A 290 16.44 30.49 17.02
C ARG A 290 17.31 29.43 16.30
N ARG A 291 17.66 28.33 16.99
CA ARG A 291 18.41 27.21 16.46
C ARG A 291 17.39 26.06 16.22
N ILE A 292 16.75 26.06 15.05
CA ILE A 292 15.71 25.11 14.67
C ILE A 292 16.30 24.16 13.62
N ALA A 293 16.24 22.86 13.86
CA ALA A 293 16.65 21.83 12.91
C ALA A 293 15.44 21.25 12.17
N TYR A 294 15.70 20.66 11.01
CA TYR A 294 14.74 19.87 10.24
C TYR A 294 15.31 18.47 10.00
N ILE A 295 14.46 17.45 10.09
CA ILE A 295 14.83 16.06 9.78
C ILE A 295 13.78 15.40 8.89
N GLY A 296 14.19 14.82 7.77
CA GLY A 296 13.27 14.24 6.80
C GLY A 296 13.96 13.54 5.64
N SER A 297 13.21 13.26 4.57
CA SER A 297 13.66 12.56 3.37
C SER A 297 13.61 13.47 2.13
N LEU A 298 14.18 13.01 1.00
CA LEU A 298 14.05 13.64 -0.32
C LEU A 298 13.26 12.78 -1.32
N HIS A 299 12.78 11.62 -0.91
CA HIS A 299 12.18 10.65 -1.82
C HIS A 299 10.67 10.86 -2.05
N ASP A 300 10.03 11.70 -1.24
CA ASP A 300 8.61 12.00 -1.30
C ASP A 300 8.40 13.50 -1.57
N SER A 301 7.47 13.83 -2.46
CA SER A 301 7.17 15.21 -2.84
C SER A 301 6.74 16.08 -1.65
N ASN A 302 6.03 15.50 -0.67
CA ASN A 302 5.61 16.23 0.52
C ASN A 302 6.80 16.59 1.42
N PHE A 303 7.80 15.70 1.53
CA PHE A 303 9.02 16.03 2.28
C PHE A 303 9.81 17.15 1.64
N LEU A 304 9.87 17.20 0.30
CA LEU A 304 10.47 18.33 -0.42
C LEU A 304 9.74 19.64 -0.09
N ASP A 305 8.40 19.64 -0.22
CA ASP A 305 7.58 20.81 0.10
C ASP A 305 7.73 21.23 1.59
N ARG A 306 7.82 20.28 2.53
CA ARG A 306 8.00 20.55 3.96
C ARG A 306 9.38 21.14 4.25
N ARG A 307 10.42 20.62 3.59
CA ARG A 307 11.77 21.19 3.67
C ARG A 307 11.83 22.62 3.13
N ASP A 308 11.16 22.87 2.01
CA ASP A 308 11.06 24.21 1.43
C ASP A 308 10.27 25.14 2.38
N GLY A 309 9.22 24.62 3.02
CA GLY A 309 8.49 25.34 4.06
C GLY A 309 9.34 25.68 5.27
N TYR A 310 10.20 24.77 5.73
CA TYR A 310 11.17 25.03 6.80
C TYR A 310 12.12 26.18 6.43
N ARG A 311 12.73 26.14 5.26
CA ARG A 311 13.63 27.19 4.76
C ARG A 311 12.92 28.53 4.61
N LYS A 312 11.71 28.53 4.05
CA LYS A 312 10.84 29.70 3.93
C LYS A 312 10.52 30.31 5.30
N GLY A 313 10.19 29.49 6.30
CA GLY A 313 9.91 29.95 7.64
C GLY A 313 11.12 30.60 8.31
N LEU A 314 12.32 30.04 8.14
CA LEU A 314 13.57 30.66 8.63
C LEU A 314 13.83 32.02 7.96
N GLU A 315 13.66 32.11 6.63
CA GLU A 315 13.82 33.35 5.89
C GLU A 315 12.84 34.43 6.39
N GLN A 316 11.56 34.07 6.55
CA GLN A 316 10.55 34.99 7.09
C GLN A 316 10.87 35.49 8.51
N ALA A 317 11.44 34.60 9.33
CA ALA A 317 11.90 34.93 10.68
C ALA A 317 13.26 35.63 10.71
N ARG A 318 13.90 35.85 9.56
CA ARG A 318 15.27 36.42 9.43
C ARG A 318 16.31 35.61 10.19
N ILE A 319 16.17 34.31 10.22
CA ILE A 319 17.14 33.36 10.76
C ILE A 319 17.96 32.81 9.58
N GLU A 320 19.28 32.92 9.69
CA GLU A 320 20.18 32.37 8.68
C GLU A 320 20.06 30.83 8.63
N HIS A 321 19.91 30.32 7.43
CA HIS A 321 19.83 28.87 7.22
C HIS A 321 21.22 28.23 7.43
N ASP A 322 21.32 27.32 8.39
CA ASP A 322 22.50 26.50 8.65
C ASP A 322 22.31 25.08 8.10
N PRO A 323 22.96 24.70 7.00
CA PRO A 323 22.81 23.36 6.41
C PRO A 323 23.17 22.20 7.37
N ARG A 324 23.95 22.46 8.42
CA ARG A 324 24.31 21.46 9.44
C ARG A 324 23.11 21.06 10.30
N LEU A 325 22.05 21.90 10.35
CA LEU A 325 20.81 21.63 11.06
C LEU A 325 19.79 20.85 10.21
N GLU A 326 20.07 20.55 8.95
CA GLU A 326 19.27 19.64 8.17
C GLU A 326 19.76 18.19 8.31
N GLY A 327 18.91 17.31 8.83
CA GLY A 327 19.10 15.87 8.88
C GLY A 327 18.33 15.21 7.73
N ILE A 328 18.98 15.01 6.59
CA ILE A 328 18.33 14.50 5.40
C ILE A 328 18.76 13.07 5.16
N ASP A 329 17.77 12.17 5.08
CA ASP A 329 17.97 10.83 4.56
C ASP A 329 17.77 10.86 3.03
N ASP A 330 18.86 10.65 2.30
CA ASP A 330 18.93 10.53 0.86
C ASP A 330 19.07 9.07 0.40
N GLN A 331 19.08 8.12 1.34
CA GLN A 331 19.12 6.70 1.06
C GLN A 331 17.74 6.22 0.55
N THR A 332 17.68 5.06 -0.02
CA THR A 332 16.51 4.52 -0.72
C THR A 332 15.16 4.58 0.04
N PRO A 333 14.02 4.77 -0.68
CA PRO A 333 12.69 4.93 -0.09
C PRO A 333 12.21 3.79 0.82
N ASP A 334 12.78 2.60 0.66
CA ASP A 334 12.35 1.36 1.33
C ASP A 334 13.06 1.08 2.66
N ARG A 335 13.97 1.95 3.10
CA ARG A 335 14.59 1.75 4.41
C ARG A 335 13.62 2.13 5.50
N VAL A 336 13.24 1.13 6.27
CA VAL A 336 12.74 1.31 7.63
C VAL A 336 13.67 2.31 8.32
N ARG A 337 13.12 3.40 8.85
CA ARG A 337 13.87 4.43 9.58
C ARG A 337 14.57 3.77 10.75
N GLU A 338 15.83 3.42 10.54
CA GLU A 338 16.60 2.74 11.57
C GLU A 338 16.90 3.72 12.71
N PRO A 339 16.75 3.29 13.97
CA PRO A 339 17.12 4.12 15.13
C PRO A 339 18.54 4.67 15.03
N SER A 340 19.46 3.96 14.37
CA SER A 340 20.84 4.36 14.12
C SER A 340 20.96 5.67 13.32
N PHE A 341 20.07 5.94 12.38
CA PHE A 341 20.05 7.20 11.63
C PHE A 341 19.75 8.39 12.54
N PHE A 342 18.71 8.27 13.37
CA PHE A 342 18.34 9.34 14.30
C PHE A 342 19.44 9.58 15.33
N GLN A 343 20.05 8.52 15.84
CA GLN A 343 21.16 8.63 16.77
C GLN A 343 22.34 9.36 16.14
N ALA A 344 22.75 8.97 14.92
CA ALA A 344 23.84 9.64 14.21
C ALA A 344 23.56 11.13 13.95
N MET A 345 22.29 11.51 13.71
CA MET A 345 21.92 12.91 13.55
C MET A 345 22.02 13.68 14.88
N VAL A 346 21.52 13.11 15.97
CA VAL A 346 21.62 13.71 17.29
C VAL A 346 23.10 13.86 17.70
N ASP A 347 23.91 12.84 17.55
CA ASP A 347 25.35 12.88 17.85
C ASP A 347 26.04 13.98 17.05
N ARG A 348 25.73 14.13 15.76
CA ARG A 348 26.25 15.22 14.92
C ARG A 348 25.84 16.62 15.43
N TRP A 349 24.60 16.78 15.85
CA TRP A 349 24.12 18.07 16.36
C TRP A 349 24.69 18.42 17.74
N LEU A 350 25.00 17.44 18.56
CA LEU A 350 25.65 17.63 19.86
C LEU A 350 27.12 18.07 19.74
N LEU A 351 27.75 17.83 18.59
CA LEU A 351 29.11 18.30 18.31
C LEU A 351 29.18 19.76 17.81
N LEU A 352 28.02 20.38 17.55
CA LEU A 352 27.99 21.81 17.19
C LEU A 352 28.25 22.69 18.41
N ASP A 353 28.88 23.85 18.22
CA ASP A 353 29.09 24.85 19.28
C ASP A 353 27.77 25.21 19.96
N GLU A 354 26.71 25.34 19.17
CA GLU A 354 25.34 25.51 19.63
C GLU A 354 24.42 24.46 18.99
N ARG A 355 23.89 23.54 19.79
CA ARG A 355 22.97 22.53 19.35
C ARG A 355 21.60 23.13 19.00
N PRO A 356 20.74 22.43 18.20
CA PRO A 356 19.37 22.86 18.00
C PRO A 356 18.58 22.84 19.31
N THR A 357 17.72 23.83 19.50
CA THR A 357 16.76 23.91 20.62
C THR A 357 15.37 23.42 20.23
N ALA A 358 15.10 23.31 18.93
CA ALA A 358 13.90 22.70 18.39
C ALA A 358 14.22 21.89 17.13
N VAL A 359 13.45 20.83 16.89
CA VAL A 359 13.56 20.01 15.68
C VAL A 359 12.17 19.80 15.08
N ILE A 360 12.05 20.05 13.77
CA ILE A 360 10.86 19.76 12.98
C ILE A 360 11.08 18.42 12.27
N GLY A 361 10.31 17.40 12.62
CA GLY A 361 10.21 16.17 11.88
C GLY A 361 9.42 16.37 10.59
N GLY A 362 9.94 15.86 9.50
CA GLY A 362 9.24 15.87 8.21
C GLY A 362 7.89 15.14 8.23
N ASP A 363 7.70 14.22 9.18
CA ASP A 363 6.41 13.73 9.67
C ASP A 363 6.50 13.35 11.15
N ASP A 364 5.40 12.84 11.73
CA ASP A 364 5.36 12.44 13.14
C ASP A 364 6.37 11.35 13.46
N GLY A 365 6.57 10.38 12.56
CA GLY A 365 7.54 9.30 12.78
C GLY A 365 8.98 9.80 12.79
N TRP A 366 9.32 10.83 11.99
CA TRP A 366 10.63 11.50 12.05
C TRP A 366 10.78 12.28 13.35
N GLY A 367 9.72 13.00 13.76
CA GLY A 367 9.68 13.70 15.04
C GLY A 367 9.86 12.75 16.22
N MET A 368 9.11 11.64 16.24
CA MET A 368 9.20 10.62 17.28
C MET A 368 10.57 9.95 17.32
N GLY A 369 11.13 9.61 16.16
CA GLY A 369 12.43 8.96 16.06
C GLY A 369 13.55 9.82 16.63
N VAL A 370 13.62 11.09 16.23
CA VAL A 370 14.64 12.01 16.71
C VAL A 370 14.44 12.38 18.18
N GLY A 371 13.18 12.49 18.64
CA GLY A 371 12.88 12.74 20.05
C GLY A 371 13.40 11.61 20.95
N LYS A 372 13.14 10.35 20.58
CA LYS A 372 13.68 9.18 21.28
C LYS A 372 15.22 9.13 21.28
N ALA A 373 15.86 9.57 20.20
CA ALA A 373 17.31 9.64 20.13
C ALA A 373 17.88 10.71 21.08
N PHE A 374 17.21 11.86 21.24
CA PHE A 374 17.58 12.85 22.25
C PHE A 374 17.39 12.31 23.67
N GLU A 375 16.28 11.62 23.95
CA GLU A 375 16.05 10.99 25.25
C GLU A 375 17.12 9.93 25.58
N ALA A 376 17.57 9.18 24.57
CA ALA A 376 18.61 8.14 24.74
C ALA A 376 19.98 8.71 25.17
N VAL A 377 20.27 9.98 24.85
CA VAL A 377 21.47 10.68 25.32
C VAL A 377 21.24 11.53 26.57
N GLY A 378 20.08 11.36 27.23
CA GLY A 378 19.74 12.02 28.49
C GLY A 378 19.16 13.43 28.37
N LEU A 379 18.80 13.88 27.16
CA LEU A 379 18.13 15.15 26.95
C LEU A 379 16.61 14.97 26.98
N ARG A 380 15.91 15.88 27.62
CA ARG A 380 14.47 15.80 27.84
C ARG A 380 13.69 16.56 26.77
N VAL A 381 12.57 15.99 26.37
CA VAL A 381 11.58 16.66 25.51
C VAL A 381 10.39 17.04 26.39
N PRO A 382 9.99 18.32 26.44
CA PRO A 382 10.49 19.48 25.68
C PRO A 382 11.57 20.28 26.41
N GLU A 383 12.02 19.92 27.65
CA GLU A 383 12.81 20.78 28.54
C GLU A 383 14.16 21.19 27.93
N ASP A 384 14.81 20.27 27.22
CA ASP A 384 16.12 20.48 26.63
C ASP A 384 16.07 20.68 25.10
N VAL A 385 15.01 20.15 24.45
CA VAL A 385 14.76 20.31 23.02
C VAL A 385 13.27 20.15 22.72
N SER A 386 12.69 21.08 21.99
CA SER A 386 11.32 20.97 21.46
C SER A 386 11.28 20.10 20.20
N ILE A 387 10.31 19.20 20.10
CA ILE A 387 10.14 18.31 18.94
C ILE A 387 8.76 18.53 18.35
N THR A 388 8.69 18.64 17.02
CA THR A 388 7.42 18.74 16.29
C THR A 388 7.36 17.74 15.14
N GLY A 389 6.16 17.49 14.62
CA GLY A 389 5.91 16.58 13.53
C GLY A 389 4.92 17.12 12.50
N VAL A 390 4.50 16.25 11.59
CA VAL A 390 3.44 16.47 10.59
C VAL A 390 2.65 15.18 10.45
N ASN A 391 1.38 15.25 10.30
CA ASN A 391 0.34 14.27 9.99
C ASN A 391 -0.75 14.15 11.06
N ASP A 392 -0.43 14.41 12.32
CA ASP A 392 -1.30 14.18 13.49
C ASP A 392 -1.78 12.72 13.55
N THR A 393 -0.83 11.81 13.47
CA THR A 393 -1.10 10.37 13.57
C THR A 393 -1.65 10.03 14.96
N PRO A 394 -2.45 8.93 15.10
CA PRO A 394 -2.98 8.53 16.41
C PRO A 394 -1.91 8.41 17.51
N ASP A 395 -0.70 7.95 17.15
CA ASP A 395 0.41 7.80 18.08
C ASP A 395 0.97 9.14 18.56
N ALA A 396 0.84 10.21 17.77
CA ALA A 396 1.29 11.55 18.13
C ALA A 396 0.66 12.07 19.44
N GLN A 397 -0.50 11.56 19.83
CA GLN A 397 -1.18 11.95 21.08
C GLN A 397 -0.47 11.44 22.35
N TRP A 398 0.34 10.40 22.23
CA TRP A 398 0.90 9.69 23.38
C TRP A 398 2.41 9.77 23.47
N ILE A 399 3.10 9.85 22.34
CA ILE A 399 4.56 9.83 22.28
C ILE A 399 5.10 11.20 22.68
N LEU A 400 6.19 11.23 23.45
CA LEU A 400 6.82 12.45 24.00
C LEU A 400 5.84 13.30 24.82
N GLY A 401 4.90 12.66 25.52
CA GLY A 401 3.86 13.35 26.29
C GLY A 401 2.78 14.02 25.41
N GLY A 402 2.78 13.78 24.13
CA GLY A 402 1.95 14.38 23.09
C GLY A 402 2.77 15.26 22.14
N LEU A 403 2.91 14.81 20.89
CA LEU A 403 3.68 15.48 19.85
C LEU A 403 2.91 16.68 19.28
N THR A 404 3.53 17.87 19.35
CA THR A 404 3.09 19.04 18.58
C THR A 404 3.26 18.76 17.10
N THR A 405 2.22 18.90 16.30
CA THR A 405 2.23 18.44 14.91
C THR A 405 1.31 19.28 14.02
N ILE A 406 1.51 19.16 12.71
CA ILE A 406 0.61 19.72 11.71
C ILE A 406 -0.43 18.64 11.37
N ASN A 407 -1.70 18.93 11.64
CA ASN A 407 -2.81 18.04 11.30
C ASN A 407 -3.05 18.03 9.79
N GLN A 408 -3.18 16.84 9.22
CA GLN A 408 -3.67 16.62 7.87
C GLN A 408 -5.07 15.95 7.94
N PRO A 409 -6.12 16.60 7.41
CA PRO A 409 -7.48 16.07 7.50
C PRO A 409 -7.71 14.94 6.48
N PHE A 410 -7.04 13.79 6.66
CA PHE A 410 -7.01 12.69 5.70
C PHE A 410 -8.38 12.21 5.26
N ARG A 411 -9.36 12.10 6.19
CA ARG A 411 -10.72 11.70 5.82
C ARG A 411 -11.36 12.71 4.88
N GLN A 412 -11.23 13.99 5.16
CA GLN A 412 -11.74 15.06 4.30
C GLN A 412 -11.04 15.07 2.94
N MET A 413 -9.73 14.84 2.93
CA MET A 413 -8.95 14.74 1.68
C MET A 413 -9.44 13.57 0.82
N GLY A 414 -9.76 12.43 1.45
CA GLY A 414 -10.38 11.29 0.75
C GLY A 414 -11.73 11.63 0.14
N ILE A 415 -12.58 12.36 0.86
CA ILE A 415 -13.88 12.84 0.36
C ILE A 415 -13.67 13.75 -0.86
N LEU A 416 -12.81 14.76 -0.71
CA LEU A 416 -12.50 15.71 -1.80
C LEU A 416 -11.93 15.00 -3.03
N ALA A 417 -11.11 13.97 -2.86
CA ALA A 417 -10.55 13.23 -3.99
C ALA A 417 -11.64 12.55 -4.83
N VAL A 418 -12.64 11.93 -4.19
CA VAL A 418 -13.76 11.32 -4.90
C VAL A 418 -14.62 12.39 -5.58
N GLU A 419 -14.94 13.48 -4.88
CA GLU A 419 -15.73 14.59 -5.46
C GLU A 419 -15.05 15.16 -6.72
N ARG A 420 -13.73 15.39 -6.64
CA ARG A 420 -12.98 15.92 -7.77
C ARG A 420 -12.85 14.90 -8.91
N LEU A 421 -12.64 13.61 -8.58
CA LEU A 421 -12.58 12.55 -9.58
C LEU A 421 -13.92 12.38 -10.31
N VAL A 422 -15.04 12.38 -9.57
CA VAL A 422 -16.38 12.32 -10.17
C VAL A 422 -16.65 13.55 -11.05
N ALA A 423 -16.26 14.74 -10.60
CA ALA A 423 -16.37 15.95 -11.42
C ALA A 423 -15.56 15.85 -12.72
N MET A 424 -14.32 15.32 -12.68
CA MET A 424 -13.52 15.05 -13.88
C MET A 424 -14.19 14.04 -14.80
N ILE A 425 -14.72 12.95 -14.28
CA ILE A 425 -15.48 11.94 -15.04
C ILE A 425 -16.70 12.58 -15.72
N GLU A 426 -17.28 13.60 -15.12
CA GLU A 426 -18.42 14.37 -15.64
C GLU A 426 -18.01 15.51 -16.59
N GLY A 427 -16.71 15.71 -16.78
CA GLY A 427 -16.16 16.67 -17.75
C GLY A 427 -15.73 18.01 -17.15
N ALA A 428 -15.55 18.12 -15.85
CA ALA A 428 -14.99 19.31 -15.23
C ALA A 428 -13.53 19.51 -15.67
N PRO A 429 -13.08 20.76 -15.82
CA PRO A 429 -11.69 21.08 -16.09
C PRO A 429 -10.76 20.54 -15.00
N VAL A 430 -9.57 20.10 -15.38
CA VAL A 430 -8.57 19.54 -14.44
C VAL A 430 -8.14 20.57 -13.40
N GLU A 431 -8.04 21.83 -13.80
CA GLU A 431 -7.66 22.94 -12.93
C GLU A 431 -8.61 23.09 -11.74
N ASP A 432 -9.90 22.87 -11.94
CA ASP A 432 -10.92 22.91 -10.88
C ASP A 432 -10.85 21.67 -9.94
N CYS A 433 -10.08 20.68 -10.35
CA CYS A 433 -9.84 19.45 -9.60
C CYS A 433 -8.47 19.41 -8.88
N ARG A 434 -7.78 20.56 -8.79
CA ARG A 434 -6.52 20.75 -8.07
C ARG A 434 -6.78 21.49 -6.76
N ILE A 435 -6.82 20.75 -5.66
CA ILE A 435 -7.21 21.28 -4.36
C ILE A 435 -6.02 21.26 -3.41
N THR A 436 -5.77 22.40 -2.76
CA THR A 436 -4.81 22.52 -1.66
C THR A 436 -5.56 22.84 -0.38
N VAL A 437 -5.46 21.96 0.61
CA VAL A 437 -6.12 22.09 1.91
C VAL A 437 -5.18 22.81 2.87
N THR A 438 -5.68 23.79 3.61
CA THR A 438 -4.90 24.50 4.65
C THR A 438 -4.83 23.61 5.89
N PRO A 439 -3.62 23.24 6.37
CA PRO A 439 -3.47 22.43 7.58
C PRO A 439 -3.57 23.28 8.85
N GLU A 440 -3.83 22.61 9.97
CA GLU A 440 -3.84 23.22 11.31
C GLU A 440 -2.63 22.74 12.12
N ILE A 441 -2.09 23.59 12.98
CA ILE A 441 -1.06 23.20 13.96
C ILE A 441 -1.76 22.80 15.25
N ILE A 442 -1.49 21.58 15.70
CA ILE A 442 -1.97 21.03 16.97
C ILE A 442 -0.82 21.11 17.97
N VAL A 443 -0.90 22.06 18.88
CA VAL A 443 0.12 22.26 19.93
C VAL A 443 -0.13 21.27 21.06
N ARG A 444 0.93 20.55 21.45
CA ARG A 444 0.97 19.58 22.55
C ARG A 444 2.22 19.79 23.43
N SER A 445 2.52 18.78 24.25
CA SER A 445 3.57 18.90 25.28
C SER A 445 5.00 18.80 24.76
N SER A 446 5.22 18.34 23.53
CA SER A 446 6.58 18.15 22.99
C SER A 446 7.28 19.44 22.54
N SER A 447 6.59 20.57 22.59
CA SER A 447 7.19 21.90 22.33
C SER A 447 6.81 22.87 23.44
N ARG A 448 7.71 23.80 23.75
CA ARG A 448 7.51 24.79 24.79
C ARG A 448 8.20 26.12 24.48
N GLU A 449 7.80 27.14 25.19
CA GLU A 449 8.56 28.40 25.23
C GLU A 449 9.90 28.21 25.94
N ILE A 450 10.94 28.82 25.39
CA ILE A 450 12.24 28.93 26.02
C ILE A 450 12.50 30.39 26.40
N THR A 451 12.94 30.60 27.64
CA THR A 451 13.37 31.91 28.06
C THR A 451 14.76 32.17 27.48
N PRO A 452 15.03 33.39 26.93
CA PRO A 452 16.32 33.76 26.36
C PRO A 452 17.48 33.63 27.33
#